data_2a47e7d6f4e6183ef82c8b70fc6a4184
#
_entry.id   2a47e7d6f4e6183ef82c8b70fc6a4184
#
_cell.length_a   1.000
_cell.length_b   1.000
_cell.length_c   1.000
_cell.angle_alpha   90.00
_cell.angle_beta   90.00
_cell.angle_gamma   90.00
#
_symmetry.space_group_name_H-M   'P 1'
#
loop_
_entity.id
_entity.type
_entity.pdbx_description
1 polymer ?
#
loop_
_entity_poly.entity_id
_entity_poly.type
_entity_poly.pdbx_seq_one_letter_code
_entity_poly.pdbx_strand_id
1 'polypeptide(L)'
;EGWIEYETSPYAIFRMGLVKTPTTRQLMTSPEMQQFVDISMASAFTGATMPGYTDRNRDYGFMVHGALGCDGEFQYMVTVTNGDGPVHRNVLDGSTDDPLAFGARLNWDIMGHMGYEEGALRQRSCEWVAAVGAWAYYFVDHSLENPLDGANTLDRLSWGVDAAVGWGGFSMTAAYNALTLE
;
A
#
# COMPACT_ATOMS: atom_id res chain seq x y z
N GLU A 1 -10.63 -2.04 12.43
CA GLU A 1 -10.48 -0.94 11.46
C GLU A 1 -11.55 0.11 11.75
N GLY A 2 -11.16 1.39 11.82
CA GLY A 2 -12.07 2.51 12.01
C GLY A 2 -11.80 3.59 10.96
N TRP A 3 -12.70 3.70 9.99
CA TRP A 3 -12.65 4.75 8.98
C TRP A 3 -14.07 5.20 8.62
N ILE A 4 -14.18 6.41 8.11
CA ILE A 4 -15.39 6.97 7.53
C ILE A 4 -15.11 7.20 6.06
N GLU A 5 -16.08 6.85 5.22
CA GLU A 5 -15.98 7.01 3.77
C GLU A 5 -17.15 7.83 3.25
N TYR A 6 -16.85 8.74 2.34
CA TYR A 6 -17.82 9.55 1.63
C TYR A 6 -17.61 9.41 0.13
N GLU A 7 -18.55 8.79 -0.55
CA GLU A 7 -18.55 8.62 -1.99
C GLU A 7 -19.26 9.83 -2.64
N THR A 8 -18.46 10.66 -3.32
CA THR A 8 -19.00 11.76 -4.14
C THR A 8 -19.39 11.26 -5.53
N SER A 9 -18.58 10.36 -6.07
CA SER A 9 -18.79 9.70 -7.37
C SER A 9 -17.89 8.47 -7.43
N PRO A 10 -18.11 7.51 -8.36
CA PRO A 10 -17.21 6.37 -8.57
C PRO A 10 -15.76 6.79 -8.87
N TYR A 11 -15.59 8.02 -9.35
CA TYR A 11 -14.29 8.60 -9.69
C TYR A 11 -13.56 9.21 -8.50
N ALA A 12 -14.28 9.56 -7.42
CA ALA A 12 -13.69 10.23 -6.26
C ALA A 12 -14.42 9.81 -4.99
N ILE A 13 -13.76 9.01 -4.19
CA ILE A 13 -14.19 8.50 -2.90
C ILE A 13 -13.20 9.00 -1.86
N PHE A 14 -13.71 9.66 -0.84
CA PHE A 14 -12.92 10.22 0.27
C PHE A 14 -13.02 9.30 1.46
N ARG A 15 -11.89 8.90 2.02
CA ARG A 15 -11.81 8.08 3.22
C ARG A 15 -10.94 8.76 4.28
N MET A 16 -11.37 8.73 5.54
CA MET A 16 -10.65 9.29 6.67
C MET A 16 -10.67 8.30 7.83
N GLY A 17 -9.56 8.18 8.53
CA GLY A 17 -9.38 7.30 9.68
C GLY A 17 -8.18 6.39 9.51
N LEU A 18 -8.27 5.16 9.99
CA LEU A 18 -7.22 4.15 9.78
C LEU A 18 -7.32 3.60 8.36
N VAL A 19 -6.55 4.18 7.45
CA VAL A 19 -6.55 3.85 6.02
C VAL A 19 -5.42 2.88 5.68
N LYS A 20 -5.63 2.08 4.65
CA LYS A 20 -4.61 1.21 4.09
C LYS A 20 -3.67 2.04 3.21
N THR A 21 -2.37 2.00 3.49
CA THR A 21 -1.39 2.74 2.70
C THR A 21 -1.23 2.14 1.30
N PRO A 22 -1.24 2.94 0.22
CA PRO A 22 -1.26 2.47 -1.15
C PRO A 22 0.15 2.09 -1.63
N THR A 23 0.68 1.01 -1.09
CA THR A 23 2.04 0.52 -1.36
C THR A 23 2.03 -0.75 -2.24
N THR A 24 2.87 -1.72 -1.96
CA THR A 24 3.04 -2.92 -2.80
C THR A 24 1.71 -3.67 -3.00
N ARG A 25 1.54 -4.31 -4.15
CA ARG A 25 0.36 -5.14 -4.45
C ARG A 25 0.11 -6.17 -3.35
N GLN A 26 1.16 -6.80 -2.85
CA GLN A 26 1.05 -7.84 -1.82
C GLN A 26 0.49 -7.28 -0.50
N LEU A 27 0.90 -6.08 -0.08
CA LEU A 27 0.35 -5.43 1.11
C LEU A 27 -1.09 -4.90 0.90
N MET A 28 -1.46 -4.59 -0.35
CA MET A 28 -2.83 -4.24 -0.71
C MET A 28 -3.77 -5.45 -0.73
N THR A 29 -3.24 -6.64 -0.99
CA THR A 29 -3.98 -7.91 -0.99
C THR A 29 -4.39 -8.28 0.43
N SER A 30 -5.64 -8.68 0.63
CA SER A 30 -6.11 -9.18 1.93
C SER A 30 -5.43 -10.51 2.27
N PRO A 31 -5.14 -10.80 3.56
CA PRO A 31 -4.44 -12.03 3.95
C PRO A 31 -5.09 -13.32 3.45
N GLU A 32 -6.42 -13.35 3.39
CA GLU A 32 -7.18 -14.49 2.89
C GLU A 32 -7.11 -14.68 1.37
N MET A 33 -6.59 -13.69 0.66
CA MET A 33 -6.40 -13.69 -0.80
C MET A 33 -4.95 -13.87 -1.20
N GLN A 34 -4.03 -13.94 -0.25
CA GLN A 34 -2.61 -14.15 -0.50
C GLN A 34 -2.33 -15.61 -0.82
N GLN A 35 -1.36 -15.85 -1.70
CA GLN A 35 -0.92 -17.18 -2.07
C GLN A 35 -0.05 -17.81 -0.97
N PHE A 36 0.70 -17.01 -0.25
CA PHE A 36 1.59 -17.43 0.83
C PHE A 36 1.14 -16.85 2.17
N VAL A 37 1.42 -17.57 3.24
CA VAL A 37 1.09 -17.16 4.61
C VAL A 37 1.82 -15.88 5.01
N ASP A 38 3.05 -15.70 4.53
CA ASP A 38 3.87 -14.53 4.82
C ASP A 38 4.09 -13.65 3.58
N ILE A 39 4.16 -12.34 3.82
CA ILE A 39 4.54 -11.38 2.80
C ILE A 39 6.04 -11.47 2.49
N SER A 40 6.42 -11.16 1.27
CA SER A 40 7.83 -11.15 0.86
C SER A 40 8.62 -10.11 1.68
N MET A 41 9.89 -10.41 1.95
CA MET A 41 10.78 -9.46 2.64
C MET A 41 10.85 -8.12 1.89
N ALA A 42 10.90 -8.13 0.56
CA ALA A 42 10.92 -6.91 -0.25
C ALA A 42 9.68 -6.05 0.04
N SER A 43 8.47 -6.62 0.04
CA SER A 43 7.24 -5.90 0.36
C SER A 43 7.23 -5.43 1.81
N ALA A 44 7.75 -6.24 2.74
CA ALA A 44 7.80 -5.90 4.16
C ALA A 44 8.73 -4.72 4.48
N PHE A 45 9.86 -4.61 3.76
CA PHE A 45 10.82 -3.53 4.00
C PHE A 45 10.51 -2.26 3.24
N THR A 46 10.03 -2.36 2.00
CA THR A 46 9.81 -1.19 1.16
C THR A 46 8.41 -0.61 1.29
N GLY A 47 7.40 -1.46 1.43
CA GLY A 47 6.01 -1.06 1.44
C GLY A 47 5.38 -0.90 2.82
N ALA A 48 6.07 -1.31 3.89
CA ALA A 48 5.55 -1.15 5.24
C ALA A 48 5.76 0.27 5.74
N THR A 49 4.76 0.81 6.43
CA THR A 49 4.90 2.08 7.15
C THR A 49 5.95 1.97 8.24
N MET A 50 6.01 0.82 8.92
CA MET A 50 7.01 0.54 9.94
C MET A 50 7.54 -0.89 9.83
N PRO A 51 8.87 -1.11 9.69
CA PRO A 51 9.46 -2.43 9.75
C PRO A 51 9.22 -3.09 11.12
N GLY A 52 8.71 -4.32 11.13
CA GLY A 52 8.55 -5.10 12.36
C GLY A 52 7.12 -5.16 12.95
N TYR A 53 6.18 -4.37 12.47
CA TYR A 53 4.80 -4.39 12.95
C TYR A 53 3.89 -5.30 12.11
N THR A 54 2.93 -5.94 12.75
CA THR A 54 1.99 -6.87 12.09
C THR A 54 0.97 -6.16 11.20
N ASP A 55 0.64 -4.90 11.47
CA ASP A 55 -0.32 -4.08 10.72
C ASP A 55 0.39 -3.06 9.82
N ARG A 56 1.33 -3.53 9.04
CA ARG A 56 2.39 -2.81 8.34
C ARG A 56 1.94 -1.86 7.23
N ASN A 57 0.68 -1.94 6.82
CA ASN A 57 0.17 -1.16 5.68
C ASN A 57 -1.06 -0.32 6.04
N ARG A 58 -1.20 0.05 7.32
CA ARG A 58 -2.27 0.93 7.78
C ARG A 58 -1.71 2.09 8.55
N ASP A 59 -2.38 3.24 8.38
CA ASP A 59 -1.99 4.47 9.04
C ASP A 59 -3.19 5.39 9.21
N TYR A 60 -3.14 6.31 10.15
CA TYR A 60 -4.18 7.31 10.35
C TYR A 60 -4.01 8.46 9.37
N GLY A 61 -5.07 8.79 8.64
CA GLY A 61 -5.02 9.90 7.70
C GLY A 61 -6.20 9.98 6.75
N PHE A 62 -5.94 10.62 5.63
CA PHE A 62 -6.89 10.80 4.54
C PHE A 62 -6.46 10.03 3.31
N MET A 63 -7.44 9.48 2.62
CA MET A 63 -7.27 8.83 1.33
C MET A 63 -8.30 9.38 0.36
N VAL A 64 -7.87 9.66 -0.85
CA VAL A 64 -8.75 9.82 -2.01
C VAL A 64 -8.46 8.68 -2.95
N HIS A 65 -9.49 7.97 -3.38
CA HIS A 65 -9.37 6.88 -4.33
C HIS A 65 -10.55 6.84 -5.29
N GLY A 66 -10.39 6.15 -6.38
CA GLY A 66 -11.46 6.01 -7.37
C GLY A 66 -11.01 5.18 -8.56
N ALA A 67 -11.94 4.96 -9.47
CA ALA A 67 -11.71 4.24 -10.70
C ALA A 67 -12.05 5.15 -11.91
N LEU A 68 -11.18 5.17 -12.89
CA LEU A 68 -11.29 5.95 -14.13
C LEU A 68 -11.36 4.99 -15.32
N GLY A 69 -11.94 5.47 -16.42
CA GLY A 69 -12.18 4.67 -17.62
C GLY A 69 -13.62 4.21 -17.70
N CYS A 70 -13.99 3.61 -18.85
CA CYS A 70 -15.38 3.18 -19.10
C CYS A 70 -15.79 2.01 -18.21
N ASP A 71 -14.86 1.10 -17.93
CA ASP A 71 -15.04 -0.09 -17.11
C ASP A 71 -14.26 -0.02 -15.79
N GLY A 72 -13.73 1.17 -15.42
CA GLY A 72 -12.95 1.36 -14.20
C GLY A 72 -11.56 0.74 -14.27
N GLU A 73 -10.97 0.67 -15.47
CA GLU A 73 -9.67 -0.01 -15.73
C GLU A 73 -8.50 0.65 -15.01
N PHE A 74 -8.59 1.97 -14.79
CA PHE A 74 -7.58 2.73 -14.06
C PHE A 74 -8.07 3.00 -12.66
N GLN A 75 -7.38 2.50 -11.68
CA GLN A 75 -7.63 2.76 -10.27
C GLN A 75 -6.51 3.62 -9.72
N TYR A 76 -6.85 4.60 -8.91
CA TYR A 76 -5.88 5.44 -8.24
C TYR A 76 -6.17 5.54 -6.74
N MET A 77 -5.13 5.74 -5.96
CA MET A 77 -5.19 6.00 -4.54
C MET A 77 -4.13 7.03 -4.20
N VAL A 78 -4.51 8.03 -3.43
CA VAL A 78 -3.59 9.05 -2.88
C VAL A 78 -3.89 9.19 -1.41
N THR A 79 -2.85 9.18 -0.58
CA THR A 79 -2.98 9.28 0.88
C THR A 79 -2.07 10.34 1.45
N VAL A 80 -2.55 10.95 2.52
CA VAL A 80 -1.75 11.76 3.46
C VAL A 80 -2.01 11.19 4.84
N THR A 81 -0.97 10.72 5.50
CA THR A 81 -1.05 10.02 6.77
C THR A 81 -0.03 10.55 7.77
N ASN A 82 -0.16 10.16 9.03
CA ASN A 82 0.75 10.57 10.08
C ASN A 82 2.08 9.78 10.11
N GLY A 83 2.26 8.77 9.26
CA GLY A 83 3.52 8.05 9.12
C GLY A 83 3.88 7.05 10.23
N ASP A 84 3.19 7.10 11.37
CA ASP A 84 3.51 6.29 12.56
C ASP A 84 2.89 4.89 12.57
N GLY A 85 2.03 4.62 11.62
CA GLY A 85 1.25 3.39 11.61
C GLY A 85 0.08 3.41 12.61
N PRO A 86 -0.55 2.26 12.86
CA PRO A 86 -1.75 2.16 13.69
C PRO A 86 -1.50 2.34 15.20
N VAL A 87 -0.25 2.36 15.63
CA VAL A 87 0.14 2.53 17.05
C VAL A 87 1.05 3.74 17.13
N HIS A 88 0.54 4.82 17.72
CA HIS A 88 1.35 6.01 18.00
C HIS A 88 2.50 5.67 18.94
N ARG A 89 3.72 5.66 18.43
CA ARG A 89 4.93 5.47 19.25
C ARG A 89 5.23 6.66 20.15
N ASN A 90 4.89 7.85 19.71
CA ASN A 90 5.15 9.10 20.42
C ASN A 90 4.56 9.14 21.83
N VAL A 91 3.53 8.35 22.10
CA VAL A 91 2.96 8.21 23.46
C VAL A 91 3.88 7.47 24.41
N LEU A 92 4.79 6.64 23.90
CA LEU A 92 5.66 5.78 24.71
C LEU A 92 7.08 6.36 24.89
N ASP A 93 7.58 7.14 23.94
CA ASP A 93 8.95 7.68 23.96
C ASP A 93 9.01 9.18 24.26
N GLY A 94 7.87 9.88 24.25
CA GLY A 94 7.80 11.31 24.53
C GLY A 94 8.30 12.19 23.37
N SER A 95 8.52 11.62 22.18
CA SER A 95 8.84 12.42 20.99
C SER A 95 7.60 13.19 20.54
N THR A 96 7.79 14.40 20.06
CA THR A 96 6.71 15.27 19.57
C THR A 96 6.69 15.37 18.04
N ASP A 97 7.54 14.62 17.38
CA ASP A 97 7.68 14.66 15.92
C ASP A 97 6.70 13.67 15.30
N ASP A 98 5.60 14.19 14.78
CA ASP A 98 4.64 13.42 13.97
C ASP A 98 5.09 13.50 12.49
N PRO A 99 5.77 12.48 11.94
CA PRO A 99 6.19 12.48 10.55
C PRO A 99 4.96 12.46 9.66
N LEU A 100 4.92 13.34 8.66
CA LEU A 100 3.90 13.25 7.61
C LEU A 100 4.36 12.27 6.55
N ALA A 101 3.42 11.46 6.08
CA ALA A 101 3.66 10.53 4.98
C ALA A 101 2.66 10.74 3.84
N PHE A 102 3.18 10.67 2.62
CA PHE A 102 2.42 10.84 1.39
C PHE A 102 2.52 9.58 0.55
N GLY A 103 1.39 9.03 0.17
CA GLY A 103 1.32 7.81 -0.63
C GLY A 103 0.54 8.01 -1.90
N ALA A 104 0.97 7.37 -2.98
CA ALA A 104 0.22 7.30 -4.22
C ALA A 104 0.38 5.92 -4.87
N ARG A 105 -0.71 5.41 -5.46
CA ARG A 105 -0.71 4.19 -6.26
C ARG A 105 -1.62 4.35 -7.46
N LEU A 106 -1.15 3.87 -8.59
CA LEU A 106 -1.93 3.68 -9.82
C LEU A 106 -1.97 2.18 -10.13
N ASN A 107 -3.12 1.69 -10.54
CA ASN A 107 -3.30 0.34 -11.02
C ASN A 107 -4.06 0.39 -12.35
N TRP A 108 -3.60 -0.35 -13.32
CA TRP A 108 -4.24 -0.47 -14.62
C TRP A 108 -4.53 -1.92 -14.93
N ASP A 109 -5.80 -2.25 -15.06
CA ASP A 109 -6.28 -3.55 -15.52
C ASP A 109 -6.22 -3.56 -17.06
N ILE A 110 -5.18 -4.21 -17.61
CA ILE A 110 -4.93 -4.27 -19.07
C ILE A 110 -5.92 -5.20 -19.76
N MET A 111 -6.25 -6.30 -19.09
CA MET A 111 -7.22 -7.31 -19.56
C MET A 111 -8.05 -7.79 -18.38
N GLY A 112 -9.37 -7.66 -18.50
CA GLY A 112 -10.31 -8.03 -17.44
C GLY A 112 -10.02 -7.30 -16.12
N HIS A 113 -10.73 -7.65 -15.07
CA HIS A 113 -10.51 -7.07 -13.73
C HIS A 113 -9.75 -8.07 -12.85
N MET A 114 -8.51 -7.72 -12.51
CA MET A 114 -7.65 -8.61 -11.70
C MET A 114 -7.87 -8.46 -10.20
N GLY A 115 -8.24 -7.26 -9.72
CA GLY A 115 -8.32 -6.98 -8.29
C GLY A 115 -6.98 -7.14 -7.55
N TYR A 116 -7.03 -7.16 -6.22
CA TYR A 116 -5.89 -7.46 -5.36
C TYR A 116 -5.99 -8.89 -4.82
N GLU A 117 -5.84 -9.87 -5.72
CA GLU A 117 -5.86 -11.30 -5.41
C GLU A 117 -4.57 -11.94 -5.93
N GLU A 118 -3.94 -12.80 -5.14
CA GLU A 118 -2.75 -13.55 -5.55
C GLU A 118 -3.06 -14.99 -5.94
N GLY A 119 -4.14 -15.54 -5.39
CA GLY A 119 -4.51 -16.94 -5.61
C GLY A 119 -5.44 -17.14 -6.81
N ALA A 120 -5.05 -17.99 -7.76
CA ALA A 120 -5.88 -18.37 -8.90
C ALA A 120 -7.10 -19.25 -8.55
N LEU A 121 -7.25 -19.64 -7.30
CA LEU A 121 -8.29 -20.60 -6.87
C LEU A 121 -9.72 -20.06 -7.06
N ARG A 122 -9.90 -18.76 -7.11
CA ARG A 122 -11.20 -18.10 -7.32
C ARG A 122 -11.47 -17.78 -8.79
N GLN A 123 -10.43 -17.59 -9.60
CA GLN A 123 -10.57 -17.29 -11.02
C GLN A 123 -10.73 -18.60 -11.83
N ARG A 124 -11.95 -19.08 -11.92
CA ARG A 124 -12.30 -20.22 -12.77
C ARG A 124 -12.64 -19.84 -14.20
N SER A 125 -12.49 -18.57 -14.56
CA SER A 125 -12.74 -18.15 -15.94
C SER A 125 -11.59 -18.58 -16.85
N CYS A 126 -11.91 -19.05 -18.04
CA CYS A 126 -10.91 -19.31 -19.08
C CYS A 126 -10.40 -18.03 -19.75
N GLU A 127 -10.75 -16.86 -19.21
CA GLU A 127 -10.33 -15.58 -19.71
C GLU A 127 -9.02 -15.14 -19.06
N TRP A 128 -8.19 -14.50 -19.84
CA TRP A 128 -6.98 -13.87 -19.33
C TRP A 128 -7.33 -12.60 -18.55
N VAL A 129 -6.73 -12.44 -17.40
CA VAL A 129 -6.75 -11.19 -16.64
C VAL A 129 -5.32 -10.72 -16.41
N ALA A 130 -5.07 -9.43 -16.56
CA ALA A 130 -3.74 -8.86 -16.38
C ALA A 130 -3.84 -7.44 -15.87
N ALA A 131 -3.01 -7.10 -14.89
CA ALA A 131 -2.90 -5.77 -14.33
C ALA A 131 -1.45 -5.37 -14.11
N VAL A 132 -1.16 -4.08 -14.19
CA VAL A 132 0.10 -3.47 -13.79
C VAL A 132 -0.16 -2.38 -12.78
N GLY A 133 0.76 -2.17 -11.86
CA GLY A 133 0.67 -1.14 -10.84
C GLY A 133 1.98 -0.42 -10.63
N ALA A 134 1.89 0.82 -10.18
CA ALA A 134 3.02 1.61 -9.72
C ALA A 134 2.63 2.34 -8.45
N TRP A 135 3.57 2.50 -7.53
CA TRP A 135 3.32 3.16 -6.27
C TRP A 135 4.56 3.91 -5.78
N ALA A 136 4.33 4.93 -4.97
CA ALA A 136 5.36 5.64 -4.23
C ALA A 136 4.82 6.02 -2.86
N TYR A 137 5.69 5.99 -1.85
CA TYR A 137 5.38 6.39 -0.48
C TYR A 137 6.57 7.17 0.09
N TYR A 138 6.33 8.42 0.47
CA TYR A 138 7.33 9.34 0.97
C TYR A 138 7.03 9.69 2.43
N PHE A 139 8.03 9.53 3.28
CA PHE A 139 8.01 9.93 4.67
C PHE A 139 8.88 11.15 4.86
N VAL A 140 8.33 12.18 5.48
CA VAL A 140 9.06 13.37 5.91
C VAL A 140 9.54 13.13 7.33
N ASP A 141 10.82 13.40 7.60
CA ASP A 141 11.42 13.30 8.94
C ASP A 141 11.25 11.93 9.63
N HIS A 142 11.43 10.86 8.87
CA HIS A 142 11.40 9.53 9.46
C HIS A 142 12.58 9.32 10.40
N SER A 143 12.33 9.34 11.71
CA SER A 143 13.35 9.04 12.69
C SER A 143 13.71 7.55 12.63
N LEU A 144 14.93 7.26 12.18
CA LEU A 144 15.52 5.95 12.38
C LEU A 144 15.92 5.90 13.86
N GLU A 145 15.09 5.30 14.69
CA GLU A 145 15.43 5.05 16.08
C GLU A 145 16.68 4.18 16.18
N ASN A 146 17.82 4.82 16.29
CA ASN A 146 18.96 4.22 16.96
C ASN A 146 19.02 4.88 18.36
N PRO A 147 18.62 4.17 19.42
CA PRO A 147 18.59 4.74 20.77
C PRO A 147 19.98 5.14 21.31
N LEU A 148 21.05 4.92 20.52
CA LEU A 148 22.43 5.20 20.92
C LEU A 148 23.05 6.45 20.25
N ASP A 149 22.46 6.93 19.17
CA ASP A 149 23.02 8.06 18.38
C ASP A 149 21.94 9.08 18.13
N GLY A 150 21.72 10.03 18.95
CA GLY A 150 20.77 11.14 18.85
C GLY A 150 20.06 11.29 17.48
N ALA A 151 18.79 11.54 17.50
CA ALA A 151 17.84 11.52 16.37
C ALA A 151 18.43 12.07 15.07
N ASN A 152 18.84 11.21 14.17
CA ASN A 152 19.03 11.55 12.77
C ASN A 152 17.70 11.30 12.06
N THR A 153 16.98 12.36 11.76
CA THR A 153 15.81 12.30 10.88
C THR A 153 16.31 12.17 9.44
N LEU A 154 15.79 11.18 8.74
CA LEU A 154 16.09 10.95 7.32
C LEU A 154 14.78 10.89 6.56
N ASP A 155 14.71 11.56 5.45
CA ASP A 155 13.61 11.39 4.52
C ASP A 155 13.68 9.99 3.89
N ARG A 156 12.54 9.34 3.79
CA ARG A 156 12.44 8.00 3.21
C ARG A 156 11.50 7.99 2.01
N LEU A 157 12.02 7.68 0.85
CA LEU A 157 11.24 7.41 -0.34
C LEU A 157 11.23 5.91 -0.63
N SER A 158 10.06 5.29 -0.59
CA SER A 158 9.82 3.93 -1.05
C SER A 158 8.99 3.98 -2.32
N TRP A 159 9.34 3.19 -3.33
CA TRP A 159 8.57 3.12 -4.56
C TRP A 159 8.69 1.74 -5.22
N GLY A 160 7.80 1.43 -6.11
CA GLY A 160 7.84 0.17 -6.84
C GLY A 160 6.85 0.09 -7.97
N VAL A 161 7.03 -0.96 -8.75
CA VAL A 161 6.13 -1.36 -9.82
C VAL A 161 5.79 -2.84 -9.67
N ASP A 162 4.58 -3.20 -10.03
CA ASP A 162 4.12 -4.60 -9.97
C ASP A 162 3.30 -4.96 -11.21
N ALA A 163 3.26 -6.25 -11.49
CA ALA A 163 2.42 -6.83 -12.52
C ALA A 163 1.81 -8.13 -12.01
N ALA A 164 0.60 -8.40 -12.44
CA ALA A 164 -0.10 -9.64 -12.13
C ALA A 164 -0.82 -10.16 -13.36
N VAL A 165 -0.84 -11.48 -13.53
CA VAL A 165 -1.54 -12.16 -14.59
C VAL A 165 -2.23 -13.42 -14.06
N GLY A 166 -3.41 -13.71 -14.55
CA GLY A 166 -4.17 -14.91 -14.20
C GLY A 166 -4.88 -15.51 -15.42
N TRP A 167 -4.98 -16.83 -15.44
CA TRP A 167 -5.70 -17.59 -16.47
C TRP A 167 -5.99 -19.01 -16.00
N GLY A 168 -7.24 -19.43 -16.05
CA GLY A 168 -7.65 -20.84 -15.92
C GLY A 168 -7.12 -21.56 -14.68
N GLY A 169 -6.94 -20.89 -13.54
CA GLY A 169 -6.36 -21.46 -12.32
C GLY A 169 -4.86 -21.25 -12.18
N PHE A 170 -4.19 -20.67 -13.18
CA PHE A 170 -2.81 -20.17 -13.07
C PHE A 170 -2.81 -18.69 -12.64
N SER A 171 -1.91 -18.31 -11.75
CA SER A 171 -1.62 -16.92 -11.44
C SER A 171 -0.13 -16.67 -11.25
N MET A 172 0.32 -15.50 -11.63
CA MET A 172 1.69 -15.05 -11.42
C MET A 172 1.69 -13.58 -11.06
N THR A 173 2.47 -13.23 -10.06
CA THR A 173 2.74 -11.84 -9.69
C THR A 173 4.23 -11.60 -9.73
N ALA A 174 4.64 -10.41 -10.19
CA ALA A 174 6.01 -9.94 -10.15
C ALA A 174 6.04 -8.51 -9.64
N ALA A 175 7.03 -8.16 -8.84
CA ALA A 175 7.20 -6.80 -8.32
C ALA A 175 8.67 -6.43 -8.22
N TYR A 176 8.96 -5.16 -8.48
CA TYR A 176 10.22 -4.51 -8.19
C TYR A 176 9.97 -3.39 -7.19
N ASN A 177 10.69 -3.40 -6.09
CA ASN A 177 10.55 -2.42 -5.02
C ASN A 177 11.92 -1.81 -4.71
N ALA A 178 11.95 -0.51 -4.45
CA ALA A 178 13.15 0.24 -4.11
C ALA A 178 12.90 1.13 -2.88
N LEU A 179 13.96 1.37 -2.14
CA LEU A 179 14.00 2.24 -0.96
C LEU A 179 15.17 3.18 -1.09
N THR A 180 14.94 4.47 -0.93
CA THR A 180 15.94 5.52 -0.87
C THR A 180 15.85 6.22 0.49
N LEU A 181 16.97 6.46 1.11
CA LEU A 181 17.11 7.23 2.37
C LEU A 181 17.97 8.46 2.06
N GLU A 182 17.50 9.65 2.44
CA GLU A 182 18.20 10.94 2.24
C GLU A 182 18.33 11.71 3.55
#